data_36c35da8b1ed727992c1464953067a8a
#
_entry.id   36c35da8b1ed727992c1464953067a8a
#
_cell.length_a   1.000
_cell.length_b   1.000
_cell.length_c   1.000
_cell.angle_alpha   90.00
_cell.angle_beta   90.00
_cell.angle_gamma   90.00
#
_symmetry.space_group_name_H-M   'P 1'
#
loop_
_entity.id
_entity.type
_entity.pdbx_description
1 polymer ?
#
loop_
_entity_poly.entity_id
_entity_poly.type
_entity_poly.pdbx_seq_one_letter_code
_entity_poly.pdbx_strand_id
1 'polypeptide(L)'
;MIKKFSLVLITTWLAANAHAQNGISSPYSRYGFGIQSERAMGFNKGMAGVAQGFRNGQEINIANPASYSEADSLTALFDLGVSLQNNNHKMGGMRQNIRNSSFDYFAFQFRAAKHLGVTLGLMPTTNIKYNFASSAEPLEDNENISSNYSFSGDGGLREVFLGIGWRPFKPLSIGVNMGYLWGDYTHNMTMSFSESTVFKMARVYTADISTYNLQGGFQYIQPLGHDNQLIIGGTYTFGHKVANEAYRKTETRTSSSAIESESTDTIKNAFQMPNAFAIGATYYHANKLRVGVDFELQKWGLCRFPDQSGTRETYSSNRGQLNDRWKAAAGMEWTPNPSSSQYFNKCSYKVGGYYSQSYAKADATGSITGKPCEVGVSAGITMPIANRNIWHNVPKINISVQWVHTDIPYLNAATQRQSKLTENYLKLCLGLTFSERWFYKWRVQ
;
A
#
# COMPACT_ATOMS: atom_id res chain seq x y z
N MET A 1 -0.20 -10.57 35.54
CA MET A 1 -1.39 -10.73 34.69
C MET A 1 -2.12 -9.41 34.46
N ILE A 2 -2.44 -8.63 35.47
CA ILE A 2 -3.22 -7.37 35.42
C ILE A 2 -2.59 -6.33 34.45
N LYS A 3 -1.26 -6.12 34.46
CA LYS A 3 -0.56 -5.17 33.55
C LYS A 3 -0.62 -5.57 32.07
N LYS A 4 -0.68 -6.88 31.78
CA LYS A 4 -0.82 -7.38 30.37
C LYS A 4 -2.26 -7.21 29.88
N PHE A 5 -3.25 -7.40 30.75
CA PHE A 5 -4.65 -7.19 30.45
C PHE A 5 -4.97 -5.70 30.22
N SER A 6 -4.36 -4.79 30.99
CA SER A 6 -4.51 -3.35 30.82
C SER A 6 -3.93 -2.86 29.48
N LEU A 7 -2.83 -3.44 28.99
CA LEU A 7 -2.26 -3.08 27.71
C LEU A 7 -3.16 -3.51 26.54
N VAL A 8 -3.74 -4.71 26.62
CA VAL A 8 -4.71 -5.21 25.62
C VAL A 8 -5.99 -4.38 25.66
N LEU A 9 -6.47 -3.97 26.83
CA LEU A 9 -7.65 -3.11 26.96
C LEU A 9 -7.40 -1.70 26.39
N ILE A 10 -6.23 -1.14 26.60
CA ILE A 10 -5.82 0.17 26.05
C ILE A 10 -5.68 0.08 24.53
N THR A 11 -5.13 -1.01 23.99
CA THR A 11 -5.03 -1.17 22.54
C THR A 11 -6.37 -1.44 21.87
N THR A 12 -7.28 -2.18 22.51
CA THR A 12 -8.67 -2.35 22.02
C THR A 12 -9.48 -1.08 22.14
N TRP A 13 -9.31 -0.28 23.21
CA TRP A 13 -9.98 1.01 23.38
C TRP A 13 -9.46 2.05 22.37
N LEU A 14 -8.17 2.10 22.09
CA LEU A 14 -7.57 2.91 21.05
C LEU A 14 -8.01 2.46 19.64
N ALA A 15 -8.15 1.16 19.40
CA ALA A 15 -8.67 0.63 18.15
C ALA A 15 -10.17 0.89 17.95
N ALA A 16 -10.96 0.87 19.02
CA ALA A 16 -12.41 1.14 18.96
C ALA A 16 -12.73 2.63 18.76
N ASN A 17 -11.85 3.55 19.21
CA ASN A 17 -11.98 4.98 18.95
C ASN A 17 -11.23 5.46 17.71
N ALA A 18 -10.43 4.60 17.10
CA ALA A 18 -9.90 4.84 15.77
C ALA A 18 -11.05 4.70 14.74
N HIS A 19 -11.92 5.71 14.66
CA HIS A 19 -12.48 6.11 13.38
C HIS A 19 -11.29 6.56 12.53
N ALA A 20 -10.42 5.61 12.23
CA ALA A 20 -9.33 5.81 11.31
C ALA A 20 -10.01 6.17 9.99
N GLN A 21 -10.05 7.45 9.70
CA GLN A 21 -10.33 7.90 8.35
C GLN A 21 -9.21 7.27 7.51
N ASN A 22 -9.47 6.01 7.12
CA ASN A 22 -8.54 5.22 6.36
C ASN A 22 -8.28 5.95 5.07
N GLY A 23 -7.02 6.24 4.80
CA GLY A 23 -6.60 6.52 3.48
C GLY A 23 -5.85 7.83 3.31
N ILE A 24 -4.90 7.74 2.41
CA ILE A 24 -4.16 8.85 1.85
C ILE A 24 -5.15 9.65 1.01
N SER A 25 -5.51 10.87 1.44
CA SER A 25 -6.28 11.78 0.60
C SER A 25 -5.37 12.30 -0.49
N SER A 26 -5.65 11.90 -1.73
CA SER A 26 -4.87 12.34 -2.90
C SER A 26 -5.78 12.32 -4.13
N PRO A 27 -5.72 13.35 -5.01
CA PRO A 27 -6.42 13.38 -6.28
C PRO A 27 -6.10 12.17 -7.18
N TYR A 28 -4.96 11.53 -6.98
CA TYR A 28 -4.55 10.34 -7.73
C TYR A 28 -5.31 9.08 -7.38
N SER A 29 -5.91 9.05 -6.19
CA SER A 29 -6.75 7.94 -5.80
C SER A 29 -8.05 7.84 -6.61
N ARG A 30 -8.31 8.80 -7.51
CA ARG A 30 -9.42 8.76 -8.46
C ARG A 30 -9.29 7.64 -9.50
N TYR A 31 -8.08 7.19 -9.80
CA TYR A 31 -7.85 6.26 -10.90
C TYR A 31 -7.72 4.81 -10.40
N GLY A 32 -8.36 3.89 -11.12
CA GLY A 32 -8.30 2.47 -10.82
C GLY A 32 -8.90 2.14 -9.45
N PHE A 33 -8.20 1.29 -8.70
CA PHE A 33 -8.55 0.96 -7.31
C PHE A 33 -7.95 1.93 -6.28
N GLY A 34 -7.50 3.12 -6.70
CA GLY A 34 -6.88 4.10 -5.81
C GLY A 34 -5.36 3.95 -5.69
N ILE A 35 -4.79 4.57 -4.67
CA ILE A 35 -3.36 4.49 -4.38
C ILE A 35 -3.04 3.15 -3.75
N GLN A 36 -2.04 2.46 -4.30
CA GLN A 36 -1.56 1.20 -3.75
C GLN A 36 -0.82 1.42 -2.43
N SER A 37 -1.18 0.64 -1.42
CA SER A 37 -0.46 0.59 -0.16
C SER A 37 0.86 -0.17 -0.33
N GLU A 38 1.89 0.27 0.35
CA GLU A 38 3.18 -0.40 0.35
C GLU A 38 3.13 -1.69 1.18
N ARG A 39 3.53 -2.82 0.60
CA ARG A 39 3.67 -4.11 1.32
C ARG A 39 4.95 -4.11 2.17
N ALA A 40 5.07 -3.15 3.06
CA ALA A 40 6.22 -2.96 3.92
C ALA A 40 5.79 -3.01 5.39
N MET A 41 6.63 -3.63 6.21
CA MET A 41 6.46 -3.77 7.66
C MET A 41 7.35 -2.75 8.40
N GLY A 42 7.21 -2.63 9.72
CA GLY A 42 8.01 -1.70 10.51
C GLY A 42 9.51 -1.84 10.29
N PHE A 43 10.00 -3.06 10.09
CA PHE A 43 11.43 -3.30 9.92
C PHE A 43 12.00 -2.73 8.61
N ASN A 44 11.24 -2.69 7.50
CA ASN A 44 11.77 -2.30 6.19
C ASN A 44 11.21 -0.97 5.65
N LYS A 45 10.25 -0.33 6.31
CA LYS A 45 9.76 1.00 5.91
C LYS A 45 10.87 2.05 5.88
N GLY A 46 11.82 2.00 6.82
CA GLY A 46 13.00 2.85 6.82
C GLY A 46 14.01 2.55 5.71
N MET A 47 13.84 1.43 4.98
CA MET A 47 14.68 1.00 3.85
C MET A 47 13.91 1.04 2.53
N ALA A 48 12.96 1.96 2.36
CA ALA A 48 12.13 2.09 1.16
C ALA A 48 11.33 0.83 0.78
N GLY A 49 11.07 -0.05 1.76
CA GLY A 49 10.30 -1.28 1.58
C GLY A 49 11.09 -2.47 1.00
N VAL A 50 12.42 -2.39 0.91
CA VAL A 50 13.26 -3.51 0.44
C VAL A 50 13.03 -4.75 1.29
N ALA A 51 12.70 -5.89 0.64
CA ALA A 51 12.22 -7.08 1.33
C ALA A 51 12.51 -8.41 0.63
N GLN A 52 12.73 -8.46 -0.69
CA GLN A 52 12.74 -9.71 -1.43
C GLN A 52 13.83 -10.68 -0.96
N GLY A 53 15.04 -10.18 -0.70
CA GLY A 53 16.14 -10.95 -0.11
C GLY A 53 16.21 -10.85 1.41
N PHE A 54 15.26 -10.18 2.09
CA PHE A 54 15.32 -10.01 3.53
C PHE A 54 14.79 -11.24 4.27
N ARG A 55 15.55 -11.68 5.27
CA ARG A 55 15.26 -12.87 6.05
C ARG A 55 15.76 -12.73 7.49
N ASN A 56 14.85 -12.85 8.46
CA ASN A 56 15.18 -12.77 9.88
C ASN A 56 14.14 -13.56 10.69
N GLY A 57 14.58 -14.37 11.67
CA GLY A 57 13.68 -15.14 12.51
C GLY A 57 12.85 -14.32 13.51
N GLN A 58 13.20 -13.06 13.72
CA GLN A 58 12.57 -12.13 14.68
C GLN A 58 11.81 -10.97 14.01
N GLU A 59 11.60 -11.02 12.71
CA GLU A 59 10.89 -10.00 11.93
C GLU A 59 10.03 -10.67 10.87
N ILE A 60 8.81 -10.20 10.71
CA ILE A 60 7.87 -10.76 9.74
C ILE A 60 8.07 -10.03 8.41
N ASN A 61 8.31 -10.77 7.35
CA ASN A 61 8.45 -10.21 6.00
C ASN A 61 7.32 -10.71 5.09
N ILE A 62 6.24 -9.95 4.98
CA ILE A 62 5.06 -10.30 4.19
C ILE A 62 5.26 -10.18 2.69
N ALA A 63 6.29 -9.47 2.23
CA ALA A 63 6.55 -9.27 0.81
C ALA A 63 7.05 -10.55 0.13
N ASN A 64 7.80 -11.41 0.85
CA ASN A 64 8.25 -12.69 0.32
C ASN A 64 7.95 -13.84 1.30
N PRO A 65 6.96 -14.72 1.00
CA PRO A 65 6.54 -15.78 1.92
C PRO A 65 7.62 -16.85 2.18
N ALA A 66 8.65 -16.98 1.33
CA ALA A 66 9.76 -17.90 1.57
C ALA A 66 10.53 -17.56 2.88
N SER A 67 10.51 -16.29 3.30
CA SER A 67 11.17 -15.81 4.52
C SER A 67 10.56 -16.39 5.80
N TYR A 68 9.30 -16.81 5.79
CA TYR A 68 8.61 -17.35 6.97
C TYR A 68 9.26 -18.62 7.51
N SER A 69 9.95 -19.37 6.65
CA SER A 69 10.71 -20.57 7.02
C SER A 69 11.84 -20.32 8.02
N GLU A 70 12.22 -19.03 8.26
CA GLU A 70 13.25 -18.62 9.23
C GLU A 70 12.69 -18.35 10.64
N ALA A 71 11.37 -18.38 10.83
CA ALA A 71 10.77 -18.15 12.15
C ALA A 71 11.50 -18.91 13.25
N ASP A 72 11.86 -18.20 14.32
CA ASP A 72 12.56 -18.77 15.47
C ASP A 72 11.72 -19.85 16.17
N SER A 73 12.38 -20.85 16.74
CA SER A 73 11.70 -21.92 17.45
C SER A 73 11.04 -21.42 18.73
N LEU A 74 9.90 -22.00 19.09
CA LEU A 74 9.12 -21.70 20.30
C LEU A 74 8.74 -20.20 20.41
N THR A 75 8.62 -19.53 19.29
CA THR A 75 8.36 -18.09 19.24
C THR A 75 7.09 -17.83 18.44
N ALA A 76 6.26 -16.95 18.98
CA ALA A 76 5.16 -16.30 18.25
C ALA A 76 5.49 -14.81 18.11
N LEU A 77 5.46 -14.31 16.89
CA LEU A 77 5.71 -12.91 16.56
C LEU A 77 4.38 -12.23 16.24
N PHE A 78 4.19 -11.04 16.79
CA PHE A 78 3.09 -10.14 16.45
C PHE A 78 3.70 -8.83 15.97
N ASP A 79 3.24 -8.31 14.87
CA ASP A 79 3.71 -7.04 14.32
C ASP A 79 2.51 -6.19 13.91
N LEU A 80 2.51 -4.94 14.37
CA LEU A 80 1.46 -3.96 14.13
C LEU A 80 2.09 -2.67 13.63
N GLY A 81 1.51 -2.08 12.59
CA GLY A 81 1.96 -0.81 12.03
C GLY A 81 0.85 0.20 11.87
N VAL A 82 1.16 1.44 12.22
CA VAL A 82 0.32 2.62 11.98
C VAL A 82 1.17 3.75 11.41
N SER A 83 0.55 4.65 10.67
CA SER A 83 1.24 5.81 10.12
C SER A 83 0.42 7.08 10.20
N LEU A 84 1.14 8.19 10.28
CA LEU A 84 0.63 9.55 10.19
C LEU A 84 1.23 10.19 8.95
N GLN A 85 0.42 10.79 8.12
CA GLN A 85 0.84 11.40 6.86
C GLN A 85 0.36 12.83 6.76
N ASN A 86 1.26 13.72 6.33
CA ASN A 86 0.98 15.10 6.00
C ASN A 86 1.23 15.34 4.51
N ASN A 87 0.16 15.55 3.75
CA ASN A 87 0.19 15.76 2.30
C ASN A 87 0.08 17.23 1.97
N ASN A 88 0.97 17.69 1.09
CA ASN A 88 0.91 19.01 0.47
C ASN A 88 0.67 18.85 -1.02
N HIS A 89 -0.49 19.29 -1.48
CA HIS A 89 -0.86 19.32 -2.88
C HIS A 89 -0.65 20.74 -3.45
N LYS A 90 -0.09 20.82 -4.65
CA LYS A 90 0.06 22.07 -5.39
C LYS A 90 -0.44 21.88 -6.81
N MET A 91 -1.46 22.65 -7.18
CA MET A 91 -2.07 22.65 -8.49
C MET A 91 -2.41 24.08 -8.90
N GLY A 92 -1.87 24.57 -10.05
CA GLY A 92 -2.26 25.86 -10.62
C GLY A 92 -2.17 27.07 -9.68
N GLY A 93 -1.24 27.07 -8.70
CA GLY A 93 -1.13 28.15 -7.71
C GLY A 93 -1.87 27.90 -6.39
N MET A 94 -2.86 27.00 -6.37
CA MET A 94 -3.53 26.59 -5.14
C MET A 94 -2.67 25.58 -4.38
N ARG A 95 -2.67 25.70 -3.04
CA ARG A 95 -1.99 24.78 -2.14
C ARG A 95 -2.98 24.28 -1.11
N GLN A 96 -2.98 22.96 -0.90
CA GLN A 96 -3.79 22.32 0.12
C GLN A 96 -2.91 21.40 0.96
N ASN A 97 -3.07 21.50 2.28
CA ASN A 97 -2.41 20.59 3.23
C ASN A 97 -3.46 19.71 3.87
N ILE A 98 -3.23 18.39 3.84
CA ILE A 98 -4.15 17.39 4.38
C ILE A 98 -3.38 16.47 5.31
N ARG A 99 -3.90 16.23 6.51
CA ARG A 99 -3.34 15.30 7.49
C ARG A 99 -4.20 14.05 7.58
N ASN A 100 -3.57 12.90 7.49
CA ASN A 100 -4.23 11.59 7.55
C ASN A 100 -3.52 10.68 8.53
N SER A 101 -4.27 9.77 9.13
CA SER A 101 -3.75 8.63 9.87
C SER A 101 -4.19 7.35 9.18
N SER A 102 -3.38 6.32 9.24
CA SER A 102 -3.66 5.05 8.59
C SER A 102 -3.21 3.89 9.47
N PHE A 103 -4.03 2.84 9.49
CA PHE A 103 -3.61 1.51 9.87
C PHE A 103 -2.85 0.91 8.68
N ASP A 104 -1.61 0.43 8.90
CA ASP A 104 -0.78 -0.07 7.81
C ASP A 104 -0.83 -1.59 7.69
N TYR A 105 -0.76 -2.32 8.81
CA TYR A 105 -0.81 -3.78 8.83
C TYR A 105 -0.94 -4.34 10.26
N PHE A 106 -1.43 -5.57 10.32
CA PHE A 106 -1.25 -6.49 11.43
C PHE A 106 -0.76 -7.83 10.89
N ALA A 107 0.23 -8.42 11.53
CA ALA A 107 0.72 -9.75 11.18
C ALA A 107 1.05 -10.57 12.42
N PHE A 108 0.82 -11.86 12.30
CA PHE A 108 1.14 -12.87 13.29
C PHE A 108 1.91 -14.01 12.63
N GLN A 109 3.03 -14.42 13.20
CA GLN A 109 3.87 -15.49 12.67
C GLN A 109 4.32 -16.43 13.77
N PHE A 110 4.34 -17.71 13.47
CA PHE A 110 4.90 -18.74 14.35
C PHE A 110 5.55 -19.86 13.54
N ARG A 111 6.42 -20.60 14.21
CA ARG A 111 7.05 -21.77 13.62
C ARG A 111 6.18 -23.01 13.90
N ALA A 112 5.59 -23.59 12.86
CA ALA A 112 4.74 -24.78 12.96
C ALA A 112 5.55 -26.06 13.08
N ALA A 113 6.69 -26.17 12.36
CA ALA A 113 7.61 -27.30 12.40
C ALA A 113 9.03 -26.86 12.08
N LYS A 114 9.99 -27.78 12.13
CA LYS A 114 11.37 -27.48 11.74
C LYS A 114 11.42 -26.97 10.31
N HIS A 115 11.92 -25.73 10.10
CA HIS A 115 12.00 -25.06 8.80
C HIS A 115 10.63 -24.75 8.15
N LEU A 116 9.54 -24.77 8.91
CA LEU A 116 8.20 -24.45 8.45
C LEU A 116 7.62 -23.33 9.31
N GLY A 117 7.44 -22.17 8.71
CA GLY A 117 6.79 -21.00 9.34
C GLY A 117 5.40 -20.76 8.75
N VAL A 118 4.49 -20.31 9.58
CA VAL A 118 3.12 -19.92 9.20
C VAL A 118 2.90 -18.48 9.61
N THR A 119 2.30 -17.70 8.74
CA THR A 119 2.02 -16.27 8.95
C THR A 119 0.57 -15.98 8.59
N LEU A 120 -0.11 -15.25 9.45
CA LEU A 120 -1.44 -14.66 9.21
C LEU A 120 -1.30 -13.14 9.22
N GLY A 121 -1.96 -12.44 8.32
CA GLY A 121 -1.91 -10.98 8.30
C GLY A 121 -3.17 -10.33 7.75
N LEU A 122 -3.32 -9.06 8.11
CA LEU A 122 -4.36 -8.15 7.64
C LEU A 122 -3.70 -6.83 7.24
N MET A 123 -3.99 -6.32 6.04
CA MET A 123 -3.44 -5.07 5.56
C MET A 123 -4.34 -4.39 4.52
N PRO A 124 -4.34 -3.07 4.44
CA PRO A 124 -4.91 -2.37 3.31
C PRO A 124 -4.03 -2.62 2.07
N THR A 125 -4.67 -2.85 0.93
CA THR A 125 -4.00 -3.06 -0.36
C THR A 125 -4.06 -1.79 -1.21
N THR A 126 -5.19 -1.09 -1.17
CA THR A 126 -5.37 0.20 -1.85
C THR A 126 -6.21 1.15 -1.00
N ASN A 127 -6.12 2.45 -1.31
CA ASN A 127 -6.91 3.48 -0.67
C ASN A 127 -7.46 4.46 -1.71
N ILE A 128 -8.73 4.80 -1.57
CA ILE A 128 -9.41 5.83 -2.35
C ILE A 128 -9.91 6.88 -1.38
N LYS A 129 -9.42 8.11 -1.51
CA LYS A 129 -9.96 9.26 -0.80
C LYS A 129 -9.56 10.54 -1.52
N TYR A 130 -10.53 11.26 -2.04
CA TYR A 130 -10.31 12.56 -2.65
C TYR A 130 -11.60 13.38 -2.65
N ASN A 131 -11.44 14.69 -2.62
CA ASN A 131 -12.50 15.66 -2.81
C ASN A 131 -11.88 16.95 -3.35
N PHE A 132 -12.12 17.24 -4.63
CA PHE A 132 -11.62 18.45 -5.27
C PHE A 132 -12.58 18.90 -6.39
N ALA A 133 -12.47 20.17 -6.77
CA ALA A 133 -13.22 20.74 -7.88
C ALA A 133 -12.26 21.32 -8.93
N SER A 134 -12.67 21.31 -10.18
CA SER A 134 -11.99 22.07 -11.24
C SER A 134 -12.32 23.57 -11.12
N SER A 135 -11.50 24.42 -11.72
CA SER A 135 -11.90 25.79 -12.01
C SER A 135 -13.08 25.81 -12.99
N ALA A 136 -13.92 26.82 -12.86
CA ALA A 136 -15.02 27.03 -13.81
C ALA A 136 -14.46 27.37 -15.20
N GLU A 137 -14.95 26.69 -16.22
CA GLU A 137 -14.56 26.88 -17.62
C GLU A 137 -15.78 27.30 -18.44
N PRO A 138 -15.69 28.33 -19.33
CA PRO A 138 -16.75 28.69 -20.25
C PRO A 138 -17.10 27.52 -21.17
N LEU A 139 -18.35 27.38 -21.54
CA LEU A 139 -18.76 26.41 -22.53
C LEU A 139 -18.35 26.88 -23.93
N GLU A 140 -17.91 25.92 -24.76
CA GLU A 140 -17.50 26.22 -26.16
C GLU A 140 -18.64 26.89 -26.99
N ASP A 141 -19.89 26.49 -26.73
CA ASP A 141 -21.06 27.02 -27.45
C ASP A 141 -21.67 28.28 -26.83
N ASN A 142 -21.31 28.61 -25.60
CA ASN A 142 -21.84 29.80 -24.90
C ASN A 142 -20.88 30.26 -23.78
N GLU A 143 -20.07 31.27 -24.07
CA GLU A 143 -19.07 31.83 -23.15
C GLU A 143 -19.69 32.46 -21.88
N ASN A 144 -20.98 32.79 -21.88
CA ASN A 144 -21.66 33.33 -20.72
C ASN A 144 -22.01 32.26 -19.65
N ILE A 145 -22.00 30.97 -20.05
CA ILE A 145 -22.26 29.85 -19.16
C ILE A 145 -20.94 29.14 -18.87
N SER A 146 -20.57 29.08 -17.60
CA SER A 146 -19.40 28.30 -17.18
C SER A 146 -19.83 26.99 -16.53
N SER A 147 -19.04 25.94 -16.76
CA SER A 147 -19.17 24.63 -16.13
C SER A 147 -18.11 24.43 -15.07
N ASN A 148 -18.47 23.75 -14.00
CA ASN A 148 -17.57 23.37 -12.93
C ASN A 148 -17.76 21.88 -12.63
N TYR A 149 -16.64 21.14 -12.56
CA TYR A 149 -16.63 19.73 -12.20
C TYR A 149 -16.18 19.57 -10.76
N SER A 150 -16.94 18.83 -9.98
CA SER A 150 -16.51 18.36 -8.66
C SER A 150 -16.33 16.85 -8.66
N PHE A 151 -15.25 16.41 -8.05
CA PHE A 151 -14.84 15.02 -7.99
C PHE A 151 -14.65 14.61 -6.53
N SER A 152 -15.32 13.54 -6.12
CA SER A 152 -15.10 12.94 -4.81
C SER A 152 -15.09 11.42 -4.90
N GLY A 153 -14.37 10.78 -4.01
CA GLY A 153 -14.34 9.33 -3.94
C GLY A 153 -13.87 8.84 -2.60
N ASP A 154 -14.34 7.65 -2.25
CA ASP A 154 -14.02 6.94 -1.02
C ASP A 154 -13.98 5.44 -1.30
N GLY A 155 -13.24 4.69 -0.46
CA GLY A 155 -13.15 3.25 -0.55
C GLY A 155 -11.72 2.72 -0.48
N GLY A 156 -11.52 1.55 -1.05
CA GLY A 156 -10.22 0.87 -1.11
C GLY A 156 -10.30 -0.60 -0.76
N LEU A 157 -9.28 -1.34 -1.13
CA LEU A 157 -9.21 -2.79 -0.96
C LEU A 157 -8.37 -3.16 0.26
N ARG A 158 -8.78 -4.21 0.95
CA ARG A 158 -8.09 -4.80 2.10
C ARG A 158 -7.84 -6.28 1.83
N GLU A 159 -6.82 -6.83 2.46
CA GLU A 159 -6.43 -8.23 2.31
C GLU A 159 -6.22 -8.86 3.68
N VAL A 160 -6.86 -10.02 3.91
CA VAL A 160 -6.45 -10.97 4.94
C VAL A 160 -5.78 -12.13 4.24
N PHE A 161 -4.63 -12.57 4.74
CA PHE A 161 -3.89 -13.67 4.12
C PHE A 161 -3.36 -14.66 5.13
N LEU A 162 -3.22 -15.90 4.67
CA LEU A 162 -2.48 -16.97 5.32
C LEU A 162 -1.28 -17.32 4.45
N GLY A 163 -0.11 -17.33 5.07
CA GLY A 163 1.15 -17.64 4.40
C GLY A 163 1.86 -18.82 5.04
N ILE A 164 2.52 -19.59 4.20
CA ILE A 164 3.36 -20.73 4.60
C ILE A 164 4.70 -20.61 3.92
N GLY A 165 5.79 -20.72 4.70
CA GLY A 165 7.15 -20.75 4.20
C GLY A 165 7.87 -22.01 4.67
N TRP A 166 8.52 -22.69 3.74
CA TRP A 166 9.24 -23.94 3.99
C TRP A 166 10.64 -23.90 3.38
N ARG A 167 11.60 -24.43 4.13
CA ARG A 167 13.00 -24.57 3.68
C ARG A 167 13.33 -26.04 3.47
N PRO A 168 13.13 -26.59 2.24
CA PRO A 168 13.43 -27.98 1.93
C PRO A 168 14.93 -28.29 2.00
N PHE A 169 15.76 -27.33 1.57
CA PHE A 169 17.22 -27.45 1.54
C PHE A 169 17.88 -26.25 2.22
N LYS A 170 19.10 -26.41 2.72
CA LYS A 170 19.84 -25.32 3.41
C LYS A 170 19.86 -24.00 2.61
N PRO A 171 20.17 -23.99 1.28
CA PRO A 171 20.25 -22.75 0.52
C PRO A 171 18.89 -22.25 0.00
N LEU A 172 17.85 -23.09 -0.08
CA LEU A 172 16.60 -22.78 -0.76
C LEU A 172 15.42 -22.77 0.18
N SER A 173 14.66 -21.70 0.14
CA SER A 173 13.35 -21.58 0.79
C SER A 173 12.30 -21.22 -0.24
N ILE A 174 11.10 -21.76 -0.06
CA ILE A 174 9.92 -21.49 -0.88
C ILE A 174 8.75 -21.12 0.04
N GLY A 175 7.79 -20.40 -0.48
CA GLY A 175 6.61 -20.04 0.29
C GLY A 175 5.44 -19.63 -0.59
N VAL A 176 4.27 -19.64 0.00
CA VAL A 176 3.02 -19.23 -0.63
C VAL A 176 2.20 -18.39 0.33
N ASN A 177 1.63 -17.30 -0.15
CA ASN A 177 0.57 -16.54 0.50
C ASN A 177 -0.74 -16.78 -0.25
N MET A 178 -1.80 -17.11 0.47
CA MET A 178 -3.16 -17.14 -0.02
C MET A 178 -3.96 -16.09 0.73
N GLY A 179 -4.48 -15.10 0.02
CA GLY A 179 -5.23 -13.98 0.57
C GLY A 179 -6.67 -13.96 0.07
N TYR A 180 -7.54 -13.39 0.89
CA TYR A 180 -8.86 -12.91 0.51
C TYR A 180 -8.82 -11.39 0.46
N LEU A 181 -9.10 -10.84 -0.71
CA LEU A 181 -9.11 -9.42 -1.01
C LEU A 181 -10.55 -8.95 -1.11
N TRP A 182 -10.91 -7.90 -0.34
CA TRP A 182 -12.26 -7.34 -0.38
C TRP A 182 -12.23 -5.83 -0.19
N GLY A 183 -13.30 -5.18 -0.59
CA GLY A 183 -13.51 -3.74 -0.43
C GLY A 183 -14.47 -3.20 -1.46
N ASP A 184 -14.62 -1.91 -1.44
CA ASP A 184 -15.50 -1.18 -2.32
C ASP A 184 -14.80 0.05 -2.89
N TYR A 185 -15.36 0.61 -3.94
CA TYR A 185 -15.04 1.95 -4.36
C TYR A 185 -16.30 2.72 -4.77
N THR A 186 -16.25 4.01 -4.50
CA THR A 186 -17.23 4.99 -4.98
C THR A 186 -16.48 6.17 -5.57
N HIS A 187 -16.75 6.48 -6.84
CA HIS A 187 -16.24 7.67 -7.52
C HIS A 187 -17.41 8.52 -7.98
N ASN A 188 -17.50 9.74 -7.49
CA ASN A 188 -18.54 10.71 -7.84
C ASN A 188 -17.93 11.78 -8.74
N MET A 189 -18.62 12.10 -9.82
CA MET A 189 -18.35 13.24 -10.69
C MET A 189 -19.63 14.03 -10.83
N THR A 190 -19.61 15.29 -10.44
CA THR A 190 -20.76 16.19 -10.60
C THR A 190 -20.35 17.36 -11.47
N MET A 191 -21.11 17.62 -12.52
CA MET A 191 -21.00 18.77 -13.40
C MET A 191 -22.12 19.75 -13.05
N SER A 192 -21.75 20.98 -12.71
CA SER A 192 -22.68 22.07 -12.41
C SER A 192 -22.39 23.26 -13.30
N PHE A 193 -23.41 24.06 -13.56
CA PHE A 193 -23.34 25.22 -14.45
C PHE A 193 -23.60 26.51 -13.65
N SER A 194 -23.05 27.63 -14.15
CA SER A 194 -23.32 28.97 -13.57
C SER A 194 -24.78 29.41 -13.73
N GLU A 195 -25.45 28.91 -14.75
CA GLU A 195 -26.86 29.18 -15.02
C GLU A 195 -27.77 28.21 -14.25
N SER A 196 -28.68 28.75 -13.43
CA SER A 196 -29.56 27.96 -12.57
C SER A 196 -30.65 27.18 -13.31
N THR A 197 -30.92 27.54 -14.55
CA THR A 197 -31.89 26.86 -15.43
C THR A 197 -31.34 25.59 -16.05
N VAL A 198 -30.01 25.42 -16.05
CA VAL A 198 -29.34 24.24 -16.60
C VAL A 198 -29.27 23.14 -15.54
N PHE A 199 -29.70 21.94 -15.93
CA PHE A 199 -29.62 20.77 -15.04
C PHE A 199 -28.20 20.36 -14.69
N LYS A 200 -27.98 20.05 -13.43
CA LYS A 200 -26.71 19.44 -12.98
C LYS A 200 -26.69 17.97 -13.39
N MET A 201 -25.54 17.48 -13.82
CA MET A 201 -25.32 16.06 -14.10
C MET A 201 -24.41 15.47 -13.02
N ALA A 202 -24.83 14.36 -12.41
CA ALA A 202 -23.98 13.56 -11.52
C ALA A 202 -23.79 12.17 -12.09
N ARG A 203 -22.55 11.67 -12.07
CA ARG A 203 -22.20 10.29 -12.37
C ARG A 203 -21.53 9.66 -11.18
N VAL A 204 -22.04 8.51 -10.77
CA VAL A 204 -21.53 7.76 -9.63
C VAL A 204 -21.10 6.38 -10.12
N TYR A 205 -19.84 6.07 -9.95
CA TYR A 205 -19.27 4.76 -10.27
C TYR A 205 -19.06 3.99 -8.98
N THR A 206 -19.64 2.82 -8.85
CA THR A 206 -19.52 1.97 -7.65
C THR A 206 -19.19 0.52 -8.03
N ALA A 207 -18.44 -0.15 -7.17
CA ALA A 207 -18.30 -1.59 -7.23
C ALA A 207 -17.91 -2.14 -5.85
N ASP A 208 -18.48 -3.30 -5.53
CA ASP A 208 -18.05 -4.14 -4.42
C ASP A 208 -17.16 -5.23 -4.99
N ILE A 209 -15.96 -5.38 -4.41
CA ILE A 209 -14.95 -6.31 -4.91
C ILE A 209 -14.68 -7.35 -3.84
N SER A 210 -14.73 -8.60 -4.24
CA SER A 210 -14.32 -9.73 -3.42
C SER A 210 -13.62 -10.76 -4.30
N THR A 211 -12.37 -11.08 -3.98
CA THR A 211 -11.56 -12.01 -4.77
C THR A 211 -10.44 -12.61 -3.93
N TYR A 212 -9.71 -13.55 -4.51
CA TYR A 212 -8.52 -14.12 -3.87
C TYR A 212 -7.25 -13.42 -4.34
N ASN A 213 -6.17 -13.57 -3.58
CA ASN A 213 -4.83 -13.18 -3.98
C ASN A 213 -3.88 -14.35 -3.71
N LEU A 214 -3.18 -14.83 -4.73
CA LEU A 214 -2.24 -15.94 -4.61
C LEU A 214 -0.84 -15.47 -5.01
N GLN A 215 0.13 -15.64 -4.09
CA GLN A 215 1.51 -15.25 -4.30
C GLN A 215 2.44 -16.40 -3.94
N GLY A 216 3.32 -16.78 -4.87
CA GLY A 216 4.44 -17.68 -4.62
C GLY A 216 5.73 -16.91 -4.41
N GLY A 217 6.64 -17.43 -3.59
CA GLY A 217 7.93 -16.81 -3.35
C GLY A 217 9.06 -17.82 -3.16
N PHE A 218 10.28 -17.39 -3.44
CA PHE A 218 11.49 -18.16 -3.17
C PHE A 218 12.59 -17.26 -2.61
N GLN A 219 13.53 -17.87 -1.87
CA GLN A 219 14.79 -17.25 -1.45
C GLN A 219 15.91 -18.26 -1.57
N TYR A 220 17.02 -17.82 -2.17
CA TYR A 220 18.26 -18.59 -2.28
C TYR A 220 19.37 -17.91 -1.48
N ILE A 221 19.99 -18.66 -0.57
CA ILE A 221 21.01 -18.18 0.34
C ILE A 221 22.36 -18.67 -0.19
N GLN A 222 23.24 -17.72 -0.54
CA GLN A 222 24.61 -17.95 -0.94
C GLN A 222 25.55 -17.47 0.18
N PRO A 223 26.18 -18.36 0.95
CA PRO A 223 27.27 -17.97 1.86
C PRO A 223 28.47 -17.42 1.08
N LEU A 224 29.04 -16.30 1.56
CA LEU A 224 30.22 -15.65 0.99
C LEU A 224 31.38 -15.60 1.99
N GLY A 225 31.59 -16.68 2.74
CA GLY A 225 32.58 -16.77 3.81
C GLY A 225 31.95 -16.87 5.19
N HIS A 226 32.73 -16.64 6.27
CA HIS A 226 32.27 -16.86 7.64
C HIS A 226 31.15 -15.89 8.08
N ASP A 227 31.25 -14.61 7.73
CA ASP A 227 30.37 -13.56 8.23
C ASP A 227 29.51 -12.90 7.15
N ASN A 228 29.61 -13.38 5.92
CA ASN A 228 28.92 -12.76 4.78
C ASN A 228 27.96 -13.74 4.13
N GLN A 229 26.82 -13.24 3.72
CA GLN A 229 25.88 -13.99 2.91
C GLN A 229 25.12 -13.06 1.93
N LEU A 230 24.83 -13.59 0.77
CA LEU A 230 23.95 -12.96 -0.22
C LEU A 230 22.66 -13.77 -0.29
N ILE A 231 21.53 -13.11 -0.15
CA ILE A 231 20.22 -13.74 -0.32
C ILE A 231 19.54 -13.13 -1.53
N ILE A 232 19.22 -13.96 -2.51
CA ILE A 232 18.46 -13.59 -3.68
C ILE A 232 17.05 -14.10 -3.47
N GLY A 233 16.06 -13.23 -3.62
CA GLY A 233 14.66 -13.59 -3.47
C GLY A 233 13.81 -13.09 -4.63
N GLY A 234 12.69 -13.76 -4.83
CA GLY A 234 11.71 -13.31 -5.81
C GLY A 234 10.33 -13.83 -5.49
N THR A 235 9.34 -13.13 -6.01
CA THR A 235 7.93 -13.48 -5.86
C THR A 235 7.17 -13.31 -7.15
N TYR A 236 6.12 -14.11 -7.29
CA TYR A 236 5.15 -14.03 -8.36
C TYR A 236 3.75 -14.03 -7.79
N THR A 237 2.96 -13.02 -8.13
CA THR A 237 1.52 -12.94 -7.80
C THR A 237 0.71 -13.24 -9.04
N PHE A 238 -0.21 -14.18 -8.91
CA PHE A 238 -1.04 -14.67 -10.00
C PHE A 238 -2.18 -13.72 -10.31
N GLY A 239 -2.21 -13.18 -11.52
CA GLY A 239 -3.31 -12.39 -12.03
C GLY A 239 -4.49 -13.25 -12.44
N HIS A 240 -5.71 -12.74 -12.24
CA HIS A 240 -6.94 -13.46 -12.57
C HIS A 240 -8.11 -12.50 -12.86
N LYS A 241 -9.17 -13.05 -13.47
CA LYS A 241 -10.41 -12.32 -13.68
C LYS A 241 -11.23 -12.28 -12.39
N VAL A 242 -11.86 -11.16 -12.13
CA VAL A 242 -12.70 -10.92 -10.96
C VAL A 242 -14.16 -10.88 -11.41
N ALA A 243 -14.98 -11.71 -10.80
CA ALA A 243 -16.39 -11.91 -11.20
C ALA A 243 -17.35 -10.86 -10.61
N ASN A 244 -16.84 -9.72 -10.17
CA ASN A 244 -17.65 -8.65 -9.59
C ASN A 244 -18.23 -7.73 -10.68
N GLU A 245 -19.35 -7.11 -10.35
CA GLU A 245 -20.04 -6.15 -11.21
C GLU A 245 -19.57 -4.73 -10.91
N ALA A 246 -19.62 -3.87 -11.92
CA ALA A 246 -19.40 -2.44 -11.78
C ALA A 246 -20.63 -1.68 -12.24
N TYR A 247 -21.01 -0.66 -11.51
CA TYR A 247 -22.19 0.14 -11.74
C TYR A 247 -21.82 1.57 -12.09
N ARG A 248 -22.51 2.14 -13.08
CA ARG A 248 -22.48 3.57 -13.37
C ARG A 248 -23.90 4.11 -13.25
N LYS A 249 -24.16 4.93 -12.24
CA LYS A 249 -25.40 5.66 -12.04
C LYS A 249 -25.23 7.06 -12.61
N THR A 250 -26.10 7.46 -13.54
CA THR A 250 -26.14 8.82 -14.09
C THR A 250 -27.44 9.47 -13.65
N GLU A 251 -27.33 10.64 -12.99
CA GLU A 251 -28.47 11.42 -12.52
C GLU A 251 -28.44 12.81 -13.14
N THR A 252 -29.57 13.26 -13.61
CA THR A 252 -29.80 14.66 -13.97
C THR A 252 -30.63 15.29 -12.85
N ARG A 253 -30.17 16.43 -12.34
CA ARG A 253 -30.78 17.09 -11.18
C ARG A 253 -31.13 18.53 -11.52
N THR A 254 -32.27 18.97 -11.02
CA THR A 254 -32.69 20.37 -11.09
C THR A 254 -31.77 21.26 -10.23
N SER A 255 -31.89 22.56 -10.35
CA SER A 255 -31.18 23.53 -9.49
C SER A 255 -31.51 23.33 -8.00
N SER A 256 -32.71 22.88 -7.67
CA SER A 256 -33.14 22.53 -6.31
C SER A 256 -32.62 21.15 -5.83
N SER A 257 -31.77 20.48 -6.63
CA SER A 257 -31.22 19.15 -6.36
C SER A 257 -32.22 17.99 -6.40
N ALA A 258 -33.45 18.23 -6.92
CA ALA A 258 -34.39 17.14 -7.20
C ALA A 258 -33.91 16.32 -8.40
N ILE A 259 -34.09 15.01 -8.34
CA ILE A 259 -33.71 14.09 -9.44
C ILE A 259 -34.80 14.19 -10.51
N GLU A 260 -34.42 14.60 -11.74
CA GLU A 260 -35.27 14.67 -12.90
C GLU A 260 -35.23 13.35 -13.69
N SER A 261 -34.03 12.80 -13.86
CA SER A 261 -33.85 11.50 -14.51
C SER A 261 -32.72 10.71 -13.88
N GLU A 262 -32.85 9.40 -13.92
CA GLU A 262 -31.87 8.47 -13.36
C GLU A 262 -31.73 7.29 -14.31
N SER A 263 -30.47 6.89 -14.57
CA SER A 263 -30.12 5.71 -15.35
C SER A 263 -29.00 4.95 -14.67
N THR A 264 -29.08 3.62 -14.67
CA THR A 264 -28.02 2.76 -14.11
C THR A 264 -27.58 1.76 -15.15
N ASP A 265 -26.27 1.79 -15.44
CA ASP A 265 -25.61 0.82 -16.32
C ASP A 265 -24.78 -0.14 -15.48
N THR A 266 -24.79 -1.42 -15.85
CA THR A 266 -24.07 -2.48 -15.13
C THR A 266 -23.14 -3.24 -16.07
N ILE A 267 -21.91 -3.48 -15.65
CA ILE A 267 -20.94 -4.35 -16.32
C ILE A 267 -20.67 -5.57 -15.46
N LYS A 268 -20.90 -6.77 -15.99
CA LYS A 268 -20.54 -8.04 -15.36
C LYS A 268 -19.08 -8.40 -15.62
N ASN A 269 -18.43 -9.04 -14.63
CA ASN A 269 -17.01 -9.46 -14.73
C ASN A 269 -16.12 -8.28 -15.14
N ALA A 270 -16.29 -7.15 -14.47
CA ALA A 270 -15.76 -5.86 -14.88
C ALA A 270 -14.24 -5.72 -14.69
N PHE A 271 -13.63 -6.56 -13.84
CA PHE A 271 -12.28 -6.35 -13.35
C PHE A 271 -11.34 -7.53 -13.65
N GLN A 272 -10.04 -7.23 -13.60
CA GLN A 272 -8.97 -8.21 -13.67
C GLN A 272 -7.83 -7.76 -12.76
N MET A 273 -7.32 -8.67 -11.91
CA MET A 273 -6.10 -8.46 -11.13
C MET A 273 -4.85 -8.74 -11.97
N PRO A 274 -3.76 -7.99 -11.79
CA PRO A 274 -2.56 -8.12 -12.60
C PRO A 274 -1.69 -9.30 -12.17
N ASN A 275 -0.91 -9.81 -13.10
CA ASN A 275 0.29 -10.55 -12.75
C ASN A 275 1.34 -9.57 -12.21
N ALA A 276 1.98 -9.93 -11.09
CA ALA A 276 3.05 -9.14 -10.52
C ALA A 276 4.31 -9.99 -10.29
N PHE A 277 5.45 -9.40 -10.56
CA PHE A 277 6.77 -10.01 -10.40
C PHE A 277 7.60 -9.12 -9.50
N ALA A 278 8.30 -9.70 -8.54
CA ALA A 278 9.32 -8.98 -7.81
C ALA A 278 10.57 -9.84 -7.66
N ILE A 279 11.73 -9.20 -7.74
CA ILE A 279 13.04 -9.82 -7.55
C ILE A 279 13.91 -8.87 -6.75
N GLY A 280 14.79 -9.41 -5.93
CA GLY A 280 15.73 -8.59 -5.18
C GLY A 280 16.85 -9.42 -4.58
N ALA A 281 17.82 -8.69 -4.05
CA ALA A 281 18.98 -9.28 -3.39
C ALA A 281 19.32 -8.48 -2.14
N THR A 282 19.72 -9.18 -1.09
CA THR A 282 20.18 -8.57 0.16
C THR A 282 21.50 -9.17 0.58
N TYR A 283 22.50 -8.31 0.73
CA TYR A 283 23.80 -8.65 1.28
C TYR A 283 23.80 -8.44 2.80
N TYR A 284 24.29 -9.43 3.53
CA TYR A 284 24.45 -9.43 4.97
C TYR A 284 25.93 -9.52 5.34
N HIS A 285 26.34 -8.65 6.28
CA HIS A 285 27.69 -8.69 6.85
C HIS A 285 27.62 -8.71 8.36
N ALA A 286 28.09 -9.80 8.98
CA ALA A 286 28.31 -9.97 10.40
C ALA A 286 27.13 -9.58 11.32
N ASN A 287 25.88 -9.75 10.90
CA ASN A 287 24.68 -9.26 11.59
C ASN A 287 24.69 -7.74 11.91
N LYS A 288 25.62 -6.98 11.32
CA LYS A 288 25.77 -5.54 11.54
C LYS A 288 25.27 -4.71 10.37
N LEU A 289 25.49 -5.18 9.16
CA LEU A 289 25.12 -4.43 7.96
C LEU A 289 24.27 -5.31 7.05
N ARG A 290 23.19 -4.74 6.56
CA ARG A 290 22.32 -5.32 5.53
C ARG A 290 22.12 -4.28 4.44
N VAL A 291 22.40 -4.64 3.20
CA VAL A 291 22.19 -3.77 2.02
C VAL A 291 21.37 -4.56 1.01
N GLY A 292 20.28 -3.99 0.58
CA GLY A 292 19.37 -4.67 -0.34
C GLY A 292 18.89 -3.79 -1.47
N VAL A 293 18.54 -4.45 -2.57
CA VAL A 293 17.91 -3.85 -3.76
C VAL A 293 16.77 -4.73 -4.22
N ASP A 294 15.65 -4.10 -4.60
CA ASP A 294 14.45 -4.78 -5.09
C ASP A 294 13.93 -4.11 -6.35
N PHE A 295 13.36 -4.92 -7.23
CA PHE A 295 12.60 -4.48 -8.39
C PHE A 295 11.26 -5.20 -8.44
N GLU A 296 10.19 -4.44 -8.65
CA GLU A 296 8.80 -4.94 -8.76
C GLU A 296 8.17 -4.46 -10.06
N LEU A 297 7.41 -5.34 -10.71
CA LEU A 297 6.66 -5.05 -11.94
C LEU A 297 5.26 -5.64 -11.84
N GLN A 298 4.23 -4.82 -12.06
CA GLN A 298 2.82 -5.21 -12.09
C GLN A 298 2.22 -4.91 -13.47
N LYS A 299 1.61 -5.91 -14.10
CA LYS A 299 1.08 -5.85 -15.46
C LYS A 299 -0.36 -5.37 -15.54
N TRP A 300 -0.63 -4.15 -15.04
CA TRP A 300 -1.96 -3.54 -15.04
C TRP A 300 -2.47 -3.18 -16.45
N GLY A 301 -1.59 -2.84 -17.38
CA GLY A 301 -1.97 -2.46 -18.75
C GLY A 301 -2.70 -3.56 -19.52
N LEU A 302 -2.51 -4.82 -19.13
CA LEU A 302 -3.21 -5.97 -19.72
C LEU A 302 -4.55 -6.30 -19.05
N CYS A 303 -4.84 -5.65 -17.91
CA CYS A 303 -6.03 -5.91 -17.13
C CYS A 303 -7.24 -5.17 -17.69
N ARG A 304 -8.41 -5.80 -17.56
CA ARG A 304 -9.68 -5.13 -17.81
C ARG A 304 -10.05 -4.27 -16.61
N PHE A 305 -10.50 -3.06 -16.89
CA PHE A 305 -11.00 -2.13 -15.91
C PHE A 305 -12.15 -1.32 -16.51
N PRO A 306 -13.21 -0.97 -15.75
CA PRO A 306 -14.29 -0.13 -16.21
C PRO A 306 -13.81 1.26 -16.61
N ASP A 307 -14.39 1.81 -17.66
CA ASP A 307 -14.11 3.17 -18.10
C ASP A 307 -14.77 4.17 -17.15
N GLN A 308 -13.95 4.93 -16.44
CA GLN A 308 -14.35 5.96 -15.48
C GLN A 308 -14.20 7.39 -16.03
N SER A 309 -13.86 7.53 -17.33
CA SER A 309 -13.64 8.84 -17.95
C SER A 309 -14.90 9.71 -18.04
N GLY A 310 -16.03 9.06 -18.11
CA GLY A 310 -17.30 9.75 -18.30
C GLY A 310 -17.52 10.30 -19.71
N THR A 311 -16.58 10.07 -20.65
CA THR A 311 -16.67 10.58 -22.01
C THR A 311 -17.48 9.68 -22.94
N ARG A 312 -17.62 8.39 -22.60
CA ARG A 312 -18.33 7.43 -23.45
C ARG A 312 -19.78 7.26 -23.02
N GLU A 313 -20.68 7.23 -23.98
CA GLU A 313 -22.09 6.92 -23.75
C GLU A 313 -22.26 5.51 -23.20
N THR A 314 -21.56 4.53 -23.80
CA THR A 314 -21.64 3.13 -23.35
C THR A 314 -20.65 2.84 -22.24
N TYR A 315 -21.16 2.38 -21.11
CA TYR A 315 -20.32 1.91 -20.00
C TYR A 315 -19.74 0.53 -20.31
N SER A 316 -18.43 0.43 -20.40
CA SER A 316 -17.75 -0.81 -20.79
C SER A 316 -16.44 -1.01 -20.04
N SER A 317 -16.00 -2.28 -19.90
CA SER A 317 -14.72 -2.65 -19.30
C SER A 317 -13.74 -3.08 -20.39
N ASN A 318 -12.63 -2.35 -20.50
CA ASN A 318 -11.64 -2.53 -21.55
C ASN A 318 -10.23 -2.70 -20.98
N ARG A 319 -9.33 -3.26 -21.79
CA ARG A 319 -7.89 -3.27 -21.51
C ARG A 319 -7.27 -1.90 -21.81
N GLY A 320 -6.12 -1.63 -21.20
CA GLY A 320 -5.38 -0.40 -21.45
C GLY A 320 -5.97 0.84 -20.76
N GLN A 321 -6.89 0.67 -19.81
CA GLN A 321 -7.38 1.73 -18.93
C GLN A 321 -6.36 2.11 -17.86
N LEU A 322 -5.40 1.22 -17.58
CA LEU A 322 -4.34 1.38 -16.59
C LEU A 322 -2.98 1.19 -17.26
N ASN A 323 -1.92 1.74 -16.66
CA ASN A 323 -0.53 1.54 -17.07
C ASN A 323 0.12 0.40 -16.28
N ASP A 324 1.17 -0.22 -16.82
CA ASP A 324 2.02 -1.10 -16.02
C ASP A 324 2.72 -0.28 -14.94
N ARG A 325 2.75 -0.80 -13.70
CA ARG A 325 3.46 -0.20 -12.58
C ARG A 325 4.80 -0.91 -12.39
N TRP A 326 5.84 -0.15 -12.09
CA TRP A 326 7.10 -0.71 -11.63
C TRP A 326 7.70 0.14 -10.50
N LYS A 327 8.49 -0.51 -9.63
CA LYS A 327 9.19 0.12 -8.52
C LYS A 327 10.59 -0.46 -8.45
N ALA A 328 11.59 0.41 -8.34
CA ALA A 328 12.96 0.04 -7.99
C ALA A 328 13.30 0.68 -6.65
N ALA A 329 13.82 -0.11 -5.71
CA ALA A 329 14.13 0.34 -4.38
C ALA A 329 15.52 -0.15 -3.95
N ALA A 330 16.22 0.67 -3.16
CA ALA A 330 17.47 0.31 -2.52
C ALA A 330 17.43 0.77 -1.05
N GLY A 331 18.03 -0.02 -0.17
CA GLY A 331 18.03 0.29 1.26
C GLY A 331 19.16 -0.37 2.00
N MET A 332 19.51 0.24 3.13
CA MET A 332 20.57 -0.20 4.02
C MET A 332 20.11 -0.16 5.47
N GLU A 333 20.51 -1.15 6.22
CA GLU A 333 20.37 -1.23 7.67
C GLU A 333 21.74 -1.45 8.30
N TRP A 334 22.03 -0.66 9.32
CA TRP A 334 23.28 -0.76 10.07
C TRP A 334 23.01 -0.81 11.57
N THR A 335 23.57 -1.85 12.24
CA THR A 335 23.53 -2.03 13.70
C THR A 335 24.96 -2.01 14.21
N PRO A 336 25.40 -0.97 14.92
CA PRO A 336 26.80 -0.81 15.33
C PRO A 336 27.36 -2.00 16.07
N ASN A 337 26.70 -2.42 17.14
CA ASN A 337 27.08 -3.61 17.91
C ASN A 337 25.86 -4.21 18.63
N PRO A 338 25.24 -5.29 18.10
CA PRO A 338 24.07 -5.93 18.70
C PRO A 338 24.29 -6.43 20.13
N SER A 339 25.53 -6.74 20.52
CA SER A 339 25.88 -7.27 21.84
C SER A 339 26.42 -6.22 22.81
N SER A 340 26.40 -4.93 22.44
CA SER A 340 26.91 -3.84 23.28
C SER A 340 26.12 -3.69 24.59
N SER A 341 26.76 -3.21 25.65
CA SER A 341 26.04 -2.74 26.85
C SER A 341 25.34 -1.40 26.65
N GLN A 342 25.85 -0.58 25.73
CA GLN A 342 25.28 0.72 25.39
C GLN A 342 24.02 0.56 24.51
N TYR A 343 22.93 1.22 24.89
CA TYR A 343 21.63 1.07 24.27
C TYR A 343 21.61 1.45 22.77
N PHE A 344 22.15 2.61 22.41
CA PHE A 344 22.15 3.11 21.04
C PHE A 344 22.99 2.25 20.07
N ASN A 345 23.98 1.53 20.56
CA ASN A 345 24.74 0.59 19.74
C ASN A 345 23.97 -0.68 19.37
N LYS A 346 22.87 -0.98 20.10
CA LYS A 346 21.93 -2.08 19.78
C LYS A 346 20.83 -1.68 18.83
N CYS A 347 20.62 -0.37 18.62
CA CYS A 347 19.64 0.13 17.70
C CYS A 347 20.10 -0.10 16.25
N SER A 348 19.15 -0.43 15.37
CA SER A 348 19.42 -0.54 13.93
C SER A 348 18.99 0.74 13.23
N TYR A 349 19.90 1.37 12.53
CA TYR A 349 19.69 2.58 11.74
C TYR A 349 19.45 2.21 10.29
N LYS A 350 18.48 2.84 9.66
CA LYS A 350 17.99 2.47 8.34
C LYS A 350 17.90 3.69 7.43
N VAL A 351 18.22 3.48 6.16
CA VAL A 351 18.04 4.48 5.11
C VAL A 351 17.69 3.77 3.81
N GLY A 352 16.88 4.39 2.99
CA GLY A 352 16.52 3.85 1.69
C GLY A 352 15.93 4.88 0.76
N GLY A 353 15.84 4.52 -0.51
CA GLY A 353 15.21 5.32 -1.54
C GLY A 353 14.57 4.45 -2.59
N TYR A 354 13.56 4.97 -3.26
CA TYR A 354 12.90 4.29 -4.35
C TYR A 354 12.45 5.25 -5.44
N TYR A 355 12.31 4.67 -6.61
CA TYR A 355 11.65 5.29 -7.75
C TYR A 355 10.56 4.35 -8.25
N SER A 356 9.37 4.89 -8.48
CA SER A 356 8.21 4.11 -8.92
C SER A 356 7.41 4.85 -9.98
N GLN A 357 6.87 4.10 -10.94
CA GLN A 357 5.87 4.59 -11.88
C GLN A 357 4.51 4.09 -11.45
N SER A 358 3.52 4.99 -11.33
CA SER A 358 2.15 4.64 -10.97
C SER A 358 1.44 3.87 -12.08
N TYR A 359 0.49 3.03 -11.70
CA TYR A 359 -0.41 2.35 -12.65
C TYR A 359 -1.55 3.25 -13.13
N ALA A 360 -1.81 4.37 -12.46
CA ALA A 360 -2.84 5.31 -12.87
C ALA A 360 -2.59 5.79 -14.30
N LYS A 361 -3.61 5.73 -15.13
CA LYS A 361 -3.61 6.31 -16.46
C LYS A 361 -4.62 7.43 -16.43
N ALA A 362 -4.17 8.58 -16.72
CA ALA A 362 -5.05 9.71 -16.79
C ALA A 362 -5.76 9.77 -18.13
N ASP A 363 -6.93 10.24 -18.08
CA ASP A 363 -7.92 10.15 -19.12
C ASP A 363 -8.14 11.46 -19.89
N ALA A 364 -8.85 11.32 -21.02
CA ALA A 364 -9.07 12.31 -22.06
C ALA A 364 -9.83 13.58 -21.64
N THR A 365 -10.54 13.59 -20.52
CA THR A 365 -11.22 14.79 -20.00
C THR A 365 -10.40 15.61 -19.02
N GLY A 366 -9.29 15.08 -18.56
CA GLY A 366 -8.41 15.74 -17.61
C GLY A 366 -6.97 15.72 -18.04
N SER A 367 -6.75 15.44 -19.33
CA SER A 367 -5.51 15.71 -20.08
C SER A 367 -4.21 15.49 -19.33
N ILE A 368 -4.08 14.39 -18.56
CA ILE A 368 -2.76 14.00 -18.10
C ILE A 368 -2.02 13.39 -19.29
N THR A 369 -0.94 14.01 -19.69
CA THR A 369 -0.16 13.65 -20.89
C THR A 369 0.99 12.72 -20.59
N GLY A 370 1.18 12.31 -19.32
CA GLY A 370 2.32 11.51 -18.89
C GLY A 370 1.97 10.40 -17.91
N LYS A 371 2.99 9.61 -17.58
CA LYS A 371 2.90 8.59 -16.55
C LYS A 371 3.33 9.19 -15.21
N PRO A 372 2.49 9.13 -14.17
CA PRO A 372 2.89 9.64 -12.86
C PRO A 372 4.10 8.89 -12.32
N CYS A 373 5.11 9.64 -11.92
CA CYS A 373 6.33 9.11 -11.31
C CYS A 373 6.42 9.55 -9.85
N GLU A 374 6.91 8.66 -9.01
CA GLU A 374 7.05 8.85 -7.58
C GLU A 374 8.49 8.59 -7.16
N VAL A 375 9.08 9.53 -6.43
CA VAL A 375 10.39 9.41 -5.82
C VAL A 375 10.22 9.45 -4.32
N GLY A 376 10.74 8.45 -3.62
CA GLY A 376 10.67 8.39 -2.16
C GLY A 376 12.03 8.18 -1.52
N VAL A 377 12.23 8.83 -0.39
CA VAL A 377 13.40 8.63 0.48
C VAL A 377 12.89 8.33 1.88
N SER A 378 13.53 7.38 2.54
CA SER A 378 13.14 6.96 3.88
C SER A 378 14.35 6.86 4.80
N ALA A 379 14.12 7.13 6.07
CA ALA A 379 15.06 6.87 7.15
C ALA A 379 14.31 6.27 8.34
N GLY A 380 14.99 5.46 9.15
CA GLY A 380 14.34 4.82 10.28
C GLY A 380 15.30 4.31 11.33
N ILE A 381 14.73 4.00 12.48
CA ILE A 381 15.44 3.38 13.61
C ILE A 381 14.59 2.25 14.16
N THR A 382 15.23 1.12 14.44
CA THR A 382 14.64 0.01 15.20
C THR A 382 15.28 -0.01 16.59
N MET A 383 14.43 0.10 17.59
CA MET A 383 14.84 0.16 19.00
C MET A 383 14.39 -1.11 19.72
N PRO A 384 15.31 -1.93 20.25
CA PRO A 384 14.95 -3.06 21.09
C PRO A 384 14.44 -2.57 22.44
N ILE A 385 13.31 -3.10 22.91
CA ILE A 385 12.79 -2.81 24.25
C ILE A 385 13.48 -3.76 25.22
N ALA A 386 14.42 -3.25 26.02
CA ALA A 386 15.16 -4.06 26.97
C ALA A 386 14.23 -4.67 28.03
N ASN A 387 14.12 -5.99 28.04
CA ASN A 387 13.46 -6.73 29.11
C ASN A 387 14.50 -7.66 29.77
N ARG A 388 14.81 -7.41 31.04
CA ARG A 388 15.82 -8.16 31.80
C ARG A 388 15.52 -9.66 31.95
N ASN A 389 14.26 -10.07 31.73
CA ASN A 389 13.79 -11.43 32.00
C ASN A 389 13.58 -12.29 30.74
N ILE A 390 13.83 -11.77 29.53
CA ILE A 390 13.57 -12.50 28.29
C ILE A 390 14.86 -12.62 27.49
N TRP A 391 15.48 -13.80 27.54
CA TRP A 391 16.82 -14.04 26.99
C TRP A 391 16.92 -14.11 25.46
N HIS A 392 15.83 -14.31 24.70
CA HIS A 392 15.93 -14.54 23.25
C HIS A 392 14.97 -13.71 22.38
N ASN A 393 13.93 -13.14 22.96
CA ASN A 393 12.88 -12.45 22.17
C ASN A 393 12.65 -11.04 22.73
N VAL A 394 13.29 -10.07 22.11
CA VAL A 394 13.20 -8.67 22.54
C VAL A 394 12.15 -7.97 21.67
N PRO A 395 11.06 -7.43 22.27
CA PRO A 395 10.14 -6.58 21.54
C PRO A 395 10.89 -5.40 20.91
N LYS A 396 10.45 -4.97 19.74
CA LYS A 396 11.09 -3.90 18.97
C LYS A 396 10.09 -2.80 18.64
N ILE A 397 10.53 -1.56 18.73
CA ILE A 397 9.82 -0.40 18.19
C ILE A 397 10.54 0.04 16.92
N ASN A 398 9.81 0.14 15.83
CA ASN A 398 10.29 0.65 14.56
C ASN A 398 9.70 2.05 14.34
N ILE A 399 10.54 3.04 14.16
CA ILE A 399 10.13 4.41 13.82
C ILE A 399 10.79 4.73 12.49
N SER A 400 9.99 5.16 11.50
CA SER A 400 10.54 5.59 10.22
C SER A 400 9.81 6.80 9.68
N VAL A 401 10.56 7.63 8.97
CA VAL A 401 10.06 8.80 8.26
C VAL A 401 10.29 8.57 6.77
N GLN A 402 9.27 8.81 5.97
CA GLN A 402 9.33 8.73 4.52
C GLN A 402 8.93 10.08 3.94
N TRP A 403 9.74 10.63 3.07
CA TRP A 403 9.39 11.76 2.23
C TRP A 403 9.19 11.28 0.79
N VAL A 404 8.06 11.64 0.21
CA VAL A 404 7.70 11.20 -1.13
C VAL A 404 7.27 12.40 -1.95
N HIS A 405 7.76 12.45 -3.17
CA HIS A 405 7.46 13.43 -4.18
C HIS A 405 6.85 12.76 -5.40
N THR A 406 5.68 13.24 -5.82
CA THR A 406 4.98 12.74 -7.01
C THR A 406 4.68 13.90 -7.94
N ASP A 407 5.10 13.77 -9.19
CA ASP A 407 4.80 14.71 -10.27
C ASP A 407 3.88 14.06 -11.28
N ILE A 408 2.81 14.79 -11.63
CA ILE A 408 1.91 14.38 -12.70
C ILE A 408 1.78 15.51 -13.70
N PRO A 409 2.22 15.27 -14.93
CA PRO A 409 1.99 16.19 -16.01
C PRO A 409 0.49 16.14 -16.44
N TYR A 410 -0.17 17.26 -16.48
CA TYR A 410 -1.52 17.41 -17.04
C TYR A 410 -1.55 18.55 -18.05
N LEU A 411 -2.45 18.44 -19.03
CA LEU A 411 -2.72 19.53 -19.97
C LEU A 411 -3.81 20.42 -19.37
N ASN A 412 -3.53 21.67 -19.16
CA ASN A 412 -4.55 22.62 -18.76
C ASN A 412 -5.44 22.93 -19.97
N ALA A 413 -6.72 22.57 -19.91
CA ALA A 413 -7.65 22.73 -21.03
C ALA A 413 -7.82 24.19 -21.43
N ALA A 414 -7.84 25.11 -20.46
CA ALA A 414 -8.00 26.56 -20.73
C ALA A 414 -6.78 27.22 -21.40
N THR A 415 -5.57 26.75 -21.10
CA THR A 415 -4.33 27.36 -21.61
C THR A 415 -3.63 26.51 -22.66
N GLN A 416 -4.08 25.29 -22.92
CA GLN A 416 -3.44 24.29 -23.77
C GLN A 416 -1.94 24.05 -23.42
N ARG A 417 -1.54 24.43 -22.19
CA ARG A 417 -0.16 24.27 -21.71
C ARG A 417 -0.04 23.08 -20.79
N GLN A 418 1.06 22.39 -20.90
CA GLN A 418 1.42 21.37 -19.94
C GLN A 418 1.67 22.00 -18.57
N SER A 419 0.96 21.55 -17.58
CA SER A 419 1.08 21.90 -16.17
C SER A 419 1.40 20.67 -15.36
N LYS A 420 1.82 20.87 -14.10
CA LYS A 420 2.10 19.75 -13.19
C LYS A 420 1.25 19.87 -11.94
N LEU A 421 0.61 18.77 -11.57
CA LEU A 421 0.13 18.59 -10.21
C LEU A 421 1.26 17.93 -9.42
N THR A 422 1.74 18.64 -8.41
CA THR A 422 2.82 18.15 -7.54
C THR A 422 2.24 17.79 -6.19
N GLU A 423 2.54 16.59 -5.75
CA GLU A 423 2.21 16.11 -4.42
C GLU A 423 3.49 15.80 -3.64
N ASN A 424 3.61 16.37 -2.45
CA ASN A 424 4.68 16.06 -1.51
C ASN A 424 4.07 15.59 -0.21
N TYR A 425 4.46 14.42 0.26
CA TYR A 425 4.03 13.99 1.57
C TYR A 425 5.18 13.53 2.46
N LEU A 426 4.99 13.82 3.74
CA LEU A 426 5.81 13.30 4.82
C LEU A 426 5.00 12.29 5.60
N LYS A 427 5.49 11.07 5.70
CA LYS A 427 4.84 9.96 6.41
C LYS A 427 5.69 9.52 7.59
N LEU A 428 5.15 9.60 8.79
CA LEU A 428 5.74 9.02 10.00
C LEU A 428 5.11 7.66 10.23
N CYS A 429 5.90 6.61 10.23
CA CYS A 429 5.45 5.25 10.46
C CYS A 429 5.95 4.73 11.81
N LEU A 430 5.05 4.09 12.55
CA LEU A 430 5.33 3.43 13.81
C LEU A 430 4.99 1.94 13.66
N GLY A 431 5.96 1.08 13.93
CA GLY A 431 5.81 -0.37 13.96
C GLY A 431 6.15 -0.92 15.32
N LEU A 432 5.39 -1.90 15.78
CA LEU A 432 5.60 -2.54 17.06
C LEU A 432 5.63 -4.05 16.89
N THR A 433 6.80 -4.64 17.06
CA THR A 433 7.01 -6.08 16.97
C THR A 433 7.09 -6.67 18.37
N PHE A 434 6.16 -7.54 18.69
CA PHE A 434 6.19 -8.33 19.93
C PHE A 434 6.59 -9.77 19.62
N SER A 435 7.30 -10.35 20.57
CA SER A 435 7.78 -11.71 20.51
C SER A 435 7.45 -12.38 21.84
N GLU A 436 6.68 -13.45 21.78
CA GLU A 436 6.29 -14.25 22.95
C GLU A 436 6.73 -15.71 22.76
N ARG A 437 7.09 -16.37 23.86
CA ARG A 437 7.33 -17.82 23.85
C ARG A 437 6.03 -18.57 23.86
N TRP A 438 5.75 -19.31 22.81
CA TRP A 438 4.62 -20.23 22.70
C TRP A 438 5.09 -21.67 22.66
N PHE A 439 4.18 -22.62 22.97
CA PHE A 439 4.43 -24.06 22.99
C PHE A 439 5.44 -24.55 24.05
N TYR A 440 5.54 -23.82 25.17
CA TYR A 440 6.33 -24.27 26.30
C TYR A 440 5.60 -25.39 27.02
N LYS A 441 6.24 -26.58 27.14
CA LYS A 441 5.71 -27.64 28.01
C LYS A 441 5.80 -27.16 29.45
N TRP A 442 4.66 -26.89 30.06
CA TRP A 442 4.58 -26.66 31.50
C TRP A 442 5.04 -27.94 32.20
N ARG A 443 6.19 -27.94 32.80
CA ARG A 443 6.54 -28.94 33.80
C ARG A 443 5.88 -28.50 35.11
N VAL A 444 4.81 -29.17 35.51
CA VAL A 444 4.30 -29.12 36.88
C VAL A 444 5.41 -29.76 37.74
N GLN A 445 6.05 -28.97 38.59
CA GLN A 445 6.91 -29.45 39.64
C GLN A 445 6.06 -29.88 40.82
#